data_2728fc76889a241b9b43518e6cfe5f2c
#
_entry.id   2728fc76889a241b9b43518e6cfe5f2c
#
_cell.length_a   1.000
_cell.length_b   1.000
_cell.length_c   1.000
_cell.angle_alpha   90.00
_cell.angle_beta   90.00
_cell.angle_gamma   90.00
#
_symmetry.space_group_name_H-M   'P 1'
#
loop_
_entity.id
_entity.type
_entity.pdbx_description
1 polymer ?
#
loop_
_entity_poly.entity_id
_entity_poly.type
_entity_poly.pdbx_seq_one_letter_code
_entity_poly.pdbx_strand_id
1 'polypeptide(L)'
;MDNSKILGIAGQFNIFTRNLNSTSDLNGNFASENLNIQGWLNVGTTGISYIKNALTSNHDGLSFKSNTLILGEYLKYTKNILWGRPGIGNFSLSTAPSNFKQDVDGKKYIDFDSEFERLSNNSKRIANASTAVPISYSYDAGTIDVSNAKSQNNVKYVTVNFSDIHENAKLDVVGNTDNAKIVITIDCSEVNKLDYFYSVT
;
A
#
# COMPACT_ATOMS: atom_id res chain seq x y z
N MET A 1 10.50 -6.57 -15.95
CA MET A 1 10.94 -6.62 -14.56
C MET A 1 9.83 -7.28 -13.76
N ASP A 2 10.15 -8.22 -12.93
CA ASP A 2 9.19 -8.83 -12.03
C ASP A 2 8.87 -7.80 -10.92
N ASN A 3 7.60 -7.39 -10.77
CA ASN A 3 7.17 -6.42 -9.76
C ASN A 3 7.56 -6.87 -8.34
N SER A 4 7.67 -8.17 -8.11
CA SER A 4 8.16 -8.73 -6.84
C SER A 4 9.58 -8.29 -6.50
N LYS A 5 10.42 -7.98 -7.52
CA LYS A 5 11.80 -7.49 -7.31
C LYS A 5 11.88 -6.00 -6.96
N ILE A 6 10.90 -5.20 -7.38
CA ILE A 6 10.85 -3.77 -7.07
C ILE A 6 10.18 -3.55 -5.71
N LEU A 7 8.99 -4.10 -5.54
CA LEU A 7 8.17 -3.90 -4.35
C LEU A 7 8.49 -4.90 -3.21
N GLY A 8 9.23 -6.00 -3.51
CA GLY A 8 9.58 -6.99 -2.50
C GLY A 8 8.34 -7.55 -1.78
N ILE A 9 8.43 -7.68 -0.47
CA ILE A 9 7.31 -8.16 0.34
C ILE A 9 6.13 -7.18 0.33
N ALA A 10 6.38 -5.87 0.20
CA ALA A 10 5.32 -4.87 0.12
C ALA A 10 4.38 -5.10 -1.08
N GLY A 11 4.89 -5.66 -2.18
CA GLY A 11 4.09 -6.00 -3.37
C GLY A 11 3.09 -7.14 -3.18
N GLN A 12 3.08 -7.81 -2.02
CA GLN A 12 2.12 -8.84 -1.66
C GLN A 12 0.84 -8.26 -1.02
N PHE A 13 0.83 -6.95 -0.72
CA PHE A 13 -0.25 -6.28 -0.03
C PHE A 13 -0.89 -5.20 -0.89
N ASN A 14 -2.19 -5.03 -0.75
CA ASN A 14 -2.91 -3.91 -1.34
C ASN A 14 -2.56 -2.59 -0.63
N ILE A 15 -2.31 -2.66 0.68
CA ILE A 15 -1.88 -1.54 1.50
C ILE A 15 -0.66 -1.98 2.31
N PHE A 16 0.42 -1.20 2.20
CA PHE A 16 1.64 -1.39 2.99
C PHE A 16 2.05 -0.05 3.61
N THR A 17 1.91 0.08 4.93
CA THR A 17 2.09 1.37 5.61
C THR A 17 2.53 1.21 7.06
N ARG A 18 3.10 2.25 7.67
CA ARG A 18 3.36 2.26 9.11
C ARG A 18 2.06 2.48 9.91
N ASN A 19 1.25 3.44 9.50
CA ASN A 19 0.01 3.76 10.19
C ASN A 19 -1.16 3.67 9.21
N LEU A 20 -2.12 2.84 9.52
CA LEU A 20 -3.34 2.66 8.75
C LEU A 20 -4.52 3.13 9.60
N ASN A 21 -5.11 4.26 9.19
CA ASN A 21 -6.34 4.77 9.78
C ASN A 21 -7.48 4.50 8.81
N SER A 22 -8.53 3.83 9.26
CA SER A 22 -9.67 3.53 8.40
C SER A 22 -10.99 3.91 9.05
N THR A 23 -11.83 4.55 8.24
CA THR A 23 -13.23 4.89 8.52
C THR A 23 -14.20 4.15 7.61
N SER A 24 -13.67 3.32 6.69
CA SER A 24 -14.43 2.53 5.73
C SER A 24 -13.84 1.12 5.60
N ASP A 25 -14.57 0.20 4.97
CA ASP A 25 -14.11 -1.16 4.73
C ASP A 25 -12.75 -1.18 4.03
N LEU A 26 -11.86 -2.02 4.52
CA LEU A 26 -10.55 -2.28 3.91
C LEU A 26 -10.67 -3.50 3.00
N ASN A 27 -10.88 -3.26 1.72
CA ASN A 27 -10.93 -4.31 0.71
C ASN A 27 -9.50 -4.74 0.34
N GLY A 28 -9.28 -6.06 0.32
CA GLY A 28 -7.97 -6.65 0.08
C GLY A 28 -7.15 -6.85 1.36
N ASN A 29 -5.93 -7.29 1.19
CA ASN A 29 -5.00 -7.55 2.29
C ASN A 29 -4.13 -6.33 2.60
N PHE A 30 -3.61 -6.25 3.81
CA PHE A 30 -2.77 -5.13 4.24
C PHE A 30 -1.65 -5.59 5.16
N ALA A 31 -0.61 -4.76 5.25
CA ALA A 31 0.40 -4.83 6.28
C ALA A 31 0.61 -3.44 6.89
N SER A 32 0.51 -3.35 8.20
CA SER A 32 0.73 -2.09 8.93
C SER A 32 1.47 -2.33 10.24
N GLU A 33 2.24 -1.32 10.68
CA GLU A 33 2.77 -1.33 12.03
C GLU A 33 1.65 -1.06 13.03
N ASN A 34 0.82 -0.04 12.77
CA ASN A 34 -0.30 0.34 13.61
C ASN A 34 -1.58 0.40 12.78
N LEU A 35 -2.66 -0.17 13.31
CA LEU A 35 -3.99 -0.13 12.70
C LEU A 35 -4.95 0.57 13.65
N ASN A 36 -5.61 1.62 13.15
CA ASN A 36 -6.66 2.35 13.85
C ASN A 36 -7.96 2.27 13.06
N ILE A 37 -9.00 1.69 13.65
CA ILE A 37 -10.29 1.47 13.02
C ILE A 37 -11.32 2.37 13.70
N GLN A 38 -12.04 3.14 12.90
CA GLN A 38 -13.10 4.01 13.36
C GLN A 38 -14.43 3.59 12.71
N GLY A 39 -15.22 2.82 13.44
CA GLY A 39 -16.53 2.34 12.98
C GLY A 39 -16.62 0.81 12.86
N TRP A 40 -17.79 0.36 12.37
CA TRP A 40 -18.09 -1.04 12.09
C TRP A 40 -17.55 -1.42 10.71
N LEU A 41 -16.34 -1.96 10.63
CA LEU A 41 -15.66 -2.18 9.38
C LEU A 41 -15.32 -3.65 9.16
N ASN A 42 -15.39 -4.06 7.88
CA ASN A 42 -14.75 -5.28 7.42
C ASN A 42 -13.30 -4.98 7.08
N VAL A 43 -12.38 -5.73 7.68
CA VAL A 43 -10.95 -5.47 7.54
C VAL A 43 -10.29 -6.68 6.90
N GLY A 44 -9.57 -6.44 5.82
CA GLY A 44 -8.82 -7.47 5.11
C GLY A 44 -9.74 -8.55 4.54
N THR A 45 -10.14 -8.43 3.28
CA THR A 45 -11.12 -9.35 2.67
C THR A 45 -10.49 -10.58 2.05
N THR A 46 -9.19 -10.58 1.83
CA THR A 46 -8.47 -11.68 1.15
C THR A 46 -7.03 -11.82 1.66
N GLY A 47 -6.42 -12.96 1.38
CA GLY A 47 -4.98 -13.18 1.54
C GLY A 47 -4.48 -13.13 2.99
N ILE A 48 -3.27 -12.66 3.13
CA ILE A 48 -2.57 -12.50 4.41
C ILE A 48 -2.59 -11.04 4.79
N SER A 49 -3.03 -10.71 6.02
CA SER A 49 -2.86 -9.38 6.60
C SER A 49 -1.93 -9.44 7.80
N TYR A 50 -1.22 -8.33 8.08
CA TYR A 50 -0.26 -8.24 9.18
C TYR A 50 -0.44 -6.94 9.97
N ILE A 51 -0.49 -7.05 11.30
CA ILE A 51 -0.48 -5.92 12.24
C ILE A 51 0.69 -6.15 13.20
N LYS A 52 1.67 -5.24 13.19
CA LYS A 52 2.92 -5.42 13.95
C LYS A 52 2.83 -4.97 15.41
N ASN A 53 2.42 -3.72 15.67
CA ASN A 53 2.59 -3.10 16.99
C ASN A 53 1.28 -2.88 17.73
N ALA A 54 0.31 -2.25 17.09
CA ALA A 54 -0.90 -1.79 17.77
C ALA A 54 -2.15 -1.96 16.91
N LEU A 55 -3.24 -2.31 17.58
CA LEU A 55 -4.61 -2.23 17.09
C LEU A 55 -5.38 -1.32 18.02
N THR A 56 -6.00 -0.28 17.49
CA THR A 56 -6.94 0.57 18.19
C THR A 56 -8.27 0.62 17.46
N SER A 57 -9.36 0.74 18.20
CA SER A 57 -10.69 0.88 17.62
C SER A 57 -11.58 1.64 18.58
N ASN A 58 -12.53 2.39 18.05
CA ASN A 58 -13.62 2.99 18.82
C ASN A 58 -14.85 2.08 18.93
N HIS A 59 -14.78 0.86 18.36
CA HIS A 59 -15.84 -0.14 18.39
C HIS A 59 -15.34 -1.52 18.76
N ASP A 60 -16.17 -2.26 19.47
CA ASP A 60 -16.05 -3.71 19.64
C ASP A 60 -16.67 -4.46 18.45
N GLY A 61 -16.30 -5.73 18.29
CA GLY A 61 -16.89 -6.58 17.25
C GLY A 61 -16.31 -6.36 15.88
N LEU A 62 -14.99 -6.17 15.80
CA LEU A 62 -14.26 -6.03 14.53
C LEU A 62 -14.43 -7.28 13.65
N SER A 63 -14.52 -7.07 12.35
CA SER A 63 -14.63 -8.15 11.36
C SER A 63 -13.37 -8.25 10.53
N PHE A 64 -12.56 -9.30 10.77
CA PHE A 64 -11.41 -9.62 9.93
C PHE A 64 -11.76 -10.79 9.01
N LYS A 65 -11.74 -10.53 7.70
CA LYS A 65 -12.08 -11.52 6.67
C LYS A 65 -10.86 -12.08 5.93
N SER A 66 -9.64 -11.68 6.31
CA SER A 66 -8.40 -12.25 5.78
C SER A 66 -8.35 -13.76 5.99
N ASN A 67 -7.75 -14.50 5.06
CA ASN A 67 -7.54 -15.93 5.22
C ASN A 67 -6.57 -16.21 6.39
N THR A 68 -5.55 -15.36 6.53
CA THR A 68 -4.59 -15.41 7.62
C THR A 68 -4.34 -14.01 8.15
N LEU A 69 -4.42 -13.86 9.46
CA LEU A 69 -3.97 -12.65 10.15
C LEU A 69 -2.71 -12.97 10.94
N ILE A 70 -1.64 -12.24 10.67
CA ILE A 70 -0.39 -12.33 11.41
C ILE A 70 -0.35 -11.15 12.38
N LEU A 71 -0.03 -11.42 13.63
CA LEU A 71 0.08 -10.42 14.69
C LEU A 71 1.53 -10.29 15.13
N GLY A 72 1.97 -9.07 15.38
CA GLY A 72 3.25 -8.83 16.01
C GLY A 72 3.28 -9.33 17.47
N GLU A 73 4.47 -9.45 18.02
CA GLU A 73 4.75 -10.14 19.28
C GLU A 73 3.91 -9.64 20.48
N TYR A 74 3.54 -8.36 20.47
CA TYR A 74 2.81 -7.73 21.58
C TYR A 74 1.28 -7.75 21.40
N LEU A 75 0.77 -8.13 20.24
CA LEU A 75 -0.65 -8.26 19.95
C LEU A 75 -1.08 -9.72 20.20
N LYS A 76 -1.84 -9.95 21.25
CA LYS A 76 -2.25 -11.32 21.61
C LYS A 76 -3.64 -11.65 21.05
N TYR A 77 -3.72 -12.76 20.35
CA TYR A 77 -4.99 -13.39 20.01
C TYR A 77 -5.50 -14.20 21.21
N THR A 78 -6.77 -14.05 21.54
CA THR A 78 -7.45 -14.79 22.60
C THR A 78 -8.72 -15.44 22.04
N LYS A 79 -8.91 -16.74 22.28
CA LYS A 79 -10.08 -17.47 21.74
C LYS A 79 -11.41 -17.03 22.35
N ASN A 80 -11.41 -16.59 23.61
CA ASN A 80 -12.61 -16.18 24.34
C ASN A 80 -12.31 -14.91 25.13
N ILE A 81 -12.69 -13.74 24.61
CA ILE A 81 -12.59 -12.47 25.36
C ILE A 81 -13.91 -12.17 26.04
N LEU A 82 -14.98 -12.02 25.28
CA LEU A 82 -16.30 -11.65 25.77
C LEU A 82 -17.37 -12.46 25.03
N TRP A 83 -18.33 -13.01 25.76
CA TRP A 83 -19.46 -13.76 25.17
C TRP A 83 -19.03 -14.95 24.28
N GLY A 84 -17.89 -15.58 24.56
CA GLY A 84 -17.36 -16.70 23.77
C GLY A 84 -16.76 -16.30 22.43
N ARG A 85 -16.57 -14.99 22.16
CA ARG A 85 -15.97 -14.51 20.92
C ARG A 85 -14.46 -14.45 21.01
N PRO A 86 -13.76 -14.73 19.92
CA PRO A 86 -12.32 -14.50 19.82
C PRO A 86 -12.01 -13.01 19.81
N GLY A 87 -10.75 -12.63 20.07
CA GLY A 87 -10.34 -11.26 20.02
C GLY A 87 -8.84 -11.04 19.88
N ILE A 88 -8.47 -9.79 19.67
CA ILE A 88 -7.09 -9.32 19.59
C ILE A 88 -6.91 -8.24 20.64
N GLY A 89 -5.99 -8.47 21.58
CA GLY A 89 -5.85 -7.56 22.71
C GLY A 89 -7.17 -7.49 23.49
N ASN A 90 -7.74 -6.30 23.61
CA ASN A 90 -9.01 -6.05 24.31
C ASN A 90 -10.23 -6.02 23.38
N PHE A 91 -10.04 -6.15 22.04
CA PHE A 91 -11.11 -6.03 21.07
C PHE A 91 -11.69 -7.39 20.71
N SER A 92 -13.00 -7.55 20.84
CA SER A 92 -13.71 -8.74 20.39
C SER A 92 -13.85 -8.75 18.85
N LEU A 93 -13.89 -9.95 18.28
CA LEU A 93 -14.08 -10.12 16.84
C LEU A 93 -15.48 -10.66 16.56
N SER A 94 -16.23 -9.97 15.69
CA SER A 94 -17.49 -10.49 15.15
C SER A 94 -17.26 -11.53 14.06
N THR A 95 -16.20 -11.34 13.29
CA THR A 95 -15.70 -12.32 12.30
C THR A 95 -14.21 -12.45 12.49
N ALA A 96 -13.73 -13.68 12.65
CA ALA A 96 -12.32 -13.99 12.79
C ALA A 96 -11.74 -14.57 11.51
N PRO A 97 -10.46 -14.30 11.21
CA PRO A 97 -9.76 -14.97 10.11
C PRO A 97 -9.69 -16.48 10.33
N SER A 98 -9.55 -17.23 9.22
CA SER A 98 -9.44 -18.70 9.30
C SER A 98 -8.20 -19.16 10.06
N ASN A 99 -7.12 -18.38 9.96
CA ASN A 99 -5.85 -18.70 10.61
C ASN A 99 -5.27 -17.48 11.33
N PHE A 100 -4.67 -17.74 12.49
CA PHE A 100 -3.84 -16.77 13.20
C PHE A 100 -2.39 -17.25 13.25
N LYS A 101 -1.47 -16.33 13.03
CA LYS A 101 -0.05 -16.52 13.30
C LYS A 101 0.44 -15.36 14.14
N GLN A 102 1.56 -15.54 14.82
CA GLN A 102 2.15 -14.52 15.67
C GLN A 102 3.66 -14.50 15.51
N ASP A 103 4.22 -13.31 15.53
CA ASP A 103 5.65 -13.12 15.69
C ASP A 103 6.08 -13.65 17.05
N VAL A 104 7.17 -14.38 17.09
CA VAL A 104 7.69 -15.00 18.32
C VAL A 104 9.21 -14.85 18.37
N ASP A 105 9.76 -14.73 19.56
CA ASP A 105 11.20 -14.72 19.81
C ASP A 105 11.97 -13.67 18.97
N GLY A 106 11.38 -12.48 18.79
CA GLY A 106 11.98 -11.40 18.01
C GLY A 106 11.99 -11.64 16.49
N LYS A 107 11.44 -12.76 16.01
CA LYS A 107 11.27 -13.02 14.57
C LYS A 107 10.04 -12.33 14.06
N LYS A 108 10.22 -11.26 13.31
CA LYS A 108 9.16 -10.47 12.69
C LYS A 108 8.79 -11.05 11.33
N TYR A 109 7.50 -11.10 11.01
CA TYR A 109 7.03 -11.45 9.67
C TYR A 109 7.50 -10.42 8.64
N ILE A 110 7.47 -9.13 8.99
CA ILE A 110 7.97 -8.04 8.17
C ILE A 110 8.83 -7.11 9.03
N ASP A 111 10.07 -6.86 8.59
CA ASP A 111 10.87 -5.75 9.08
C ASP A 111 10.51 -4.50 8.27
N PHE A 112 9.61 -3.68 8.79
CA PHE A 112 9.15 -2.47 8.11
C PHE A 112 10.25 -1.46 7.87
N ASP A 113 11.21 -1.34 8.78
CA ASP A 113 12.29 -0.36 8.62
C ASP A 113 13.18 -0.72 7.44
N SER A 114 13.63 -1.97 7.39
CA SER A 114 14.42 -2.48 6.27
C SER A 114 13.65 -2.43 4.94
N GLU A 115 12.35 -2.73 4.97
CA GLU A 115 11.54 -2.73 3.75
C GLU A 115 11.27 -1.31 3.24
N PHE A 116 10.97 -0.34 4.11
CA PHE A 116 10.81 1.05 3.71
C PHE A 116 12.13 1.67 3.24
N GLU A 117 13.26 1.34 3.86
CA GLU A 117 14.58 1.75 3.37
C GLU A 117 14.83 1.19 1.96
N ARG A 118 14.57 -0.09 1.75
CA ARG A 118 14.69 -0.73 0.44
C ARG A 118 13.80 -0.08 -0.62
N LEU A 119 12.53 0.21 -0.29
CA LEU A 119 11.58 0.89 -1.17
C LEU A 119 12.05 2.31 -1.51
N SER A 120 12.54 3.05 -0.51
CA SER A 120 13.09 4.39 -0.70
C SER A 120 14.30 4.37 -1.64
N ASN A 121 15.22 3.43 -1.45
CA ASN A 121 16.39 3.28 -2.30
C ASN A 121 16.01 2.89 -3.73
N ASN A 122 15.02 2.01 -3.90
CA ASN A 122 14.49 1.67 -5.22
C ASN A 122 13.82 2.88 -5.89
N SER A 123 13.03 3.66 -5.16
CA SER A 123 12.40 4.89 -5.66
C SER A 123 13.45 5.88 -6.16
N LYS A 124 14.49 6.15 -5.37
CA LYS A 124 15.61 7.03 -5.78
C LYS A 124 16.32 6.51 -7.03
N ARG A 125 16.56 5.20 -7.12
CA ARG A 125 17.20 4.59 -8.29
C ARG A 125 16.33 4.74 -9.55
N ILE A 126 15.02 4.55 -9.42
CA ILE A 126 14.06 4.73 -10.52
C ILE A 126 14.03 6.20 -10.93
N ALA A 127 13.92 7.13 -10.00
CA ALA A 127 13.92 8.57 -10.28
C ALA A 127 15.19 9.01 -11.02
N ASN A 128 16.36 8.54 -10.59
CA ASN A 128 17.63 8.84 -11.25
C ASN A 128 17.73 8.26 -12.68
N ALA A 129 17.02 7.18 -12.98
CA ALA A 129 16.96 6.59 -14.32
C ALA A 129 15.88 7.21 -15.20
N SER A 130 14.98 8.00 -14.63
CA SER A 130 13.80 8.52 -15.29
C SER A 130 14.11 9.74 -16.17
N THR A 131 13.33 9.90 -17.22
CA THR A 131 13.27 11.12 -18.04
C THR A 131 12.09 11.96 -17.55
N ALA A 132 12.35 13.22 -17.15
CA ALA A 132 11.28 14.14 -16.82
C ALA A 132 10.44 14.45 -18.06
N VAL A 133 9.13 14.30 -17.95
CA VAL A 133 8.19 14.62 -19.03
C VAL A 133 7.06 15.48 -18.48
N PRO A 134 6.67 16.55 -19.21
CA PRO A 134 5.51 17.35 -18.83
C PRO A 134 4.22 16.58 -19.11
N ILE A 135 3.15 16.93 -18.39
CA ILE A 135 1.79 16.52 -18.71
C ILE A 135 1.18 17.59 -19.61
N SER A 136 0.72 17.20 -20.79
CA SER A 136 -0.01 18.08 -21.70
C SER A 136 -1.51 17.86 -21.53
N TYR A 137 -2.28 18.93 -21.35
CA TYR A 137 -3.73 18.85 -21.14
C TYR A 137 -4.52 19.30 -22.36
N SER A 138 -5.56 18.54 -22.66
CA SER A 138 -6.65 18.96 -23.54
C SER A 138 -7.95 18.76 -22.75
N TYR A 139 -8.58 19.85 -22.30
CA TYR A 139 -9.67 19.84 -21.31
C TYR A 139 -9.23 19.10 -20.03
N ASP A 140 -9.97 18.07 -19.60
CA ASP A 140 -9.68 17.28 -18.39
C ASP A 140 -8.82 16.03 -18.66
N ALA A 141 -8.37 15.83 -19.91
CA ALA A 141 -7.50 14.72 -20.29
C ALA A 141 -6.03 15.14 -20.33
N GLY A 142 -5.25 14.60 -19.43
CA GLY A 142 -3.79 14.76 -19.37
C GLY A 142 -3.09 13.68 -20.19
N THR A 143 -2.04 14.08 -20.91
CA THR A 143 -1.24 13.19 -21.75
C THR A 143 0.21 13.19 -21.30
N ILE A 144 0.77 11.99 -21.09
CA ILE A 144 2.18 11.75 -20.78
C ILE A 144 2.81 11.11 -22.02
N ASP A 145 3.62 11.90 -22.75
CA ASP A 145 4.31 11.39 -23.95
C ASP A 145 5.64 10.75 -23.60
N VAL A 146 5.72 9.43 -23.81
CA VAL A 146 6.92 8.63 -23.51
C VAL A 146 7.83 8.41 -24.74
N SER A 147 7.56 9.05 -25.87
CA SER A 147 8.34 8.87 -27.12
C SER A 147 9.83 9.09 -26.90
N ASN A 148 10.20 10.15 -26.19
CA ASN A 148 11.58 10.56 -25.95
C ASN A 148 12.21 9.91 -24.69
N ALA A 149 11.47 9.09 -23.96
CA ALA A 149 12.02 8.41 -22.79
C ALA A 149 13.00 7.32 -23.20
N LYS A 150 14.17 7.31 -22.56
CA LYS A 150 15.20 6.31 -22.82
C LYS A 150 14.74 4.94 -22.34
N SER A 151 14.92 3.92 -23.19
CA SER A 151 14.66 2.52 -22.81
C SER A 151 15.91 1.90 -22.19
N GLN A 152 15.76 1.27 -21.03
CA GLN A 152 16.80 0.46 -20.37
C GLN A 152 16.22 -0.92 -20.06
N ASN A 153 16.83 -1.97 -20.60
CA ASN A 153 16.37 -3.36 -20.38
C ASN A 153 14.86 -3.54 -20.68
N ASN A 154 14.40 -2.97 -21.77
CA ASN A 154 13.00 -2.99 -22.19
C ASN A 154 12.04 -2.30 -21.19
N VAL A 155 12.52 -1.29 -20.46
CA VAL A 155 11.73 -0.45 -19.56
C VAL A 155 12.04 1.01 -19.84
N LYS A 156 11.01 1.82 -20.04
CA LYS A 156 11.09 3.28 -20.07
C LYS A 156 10.68 3.84 -18.72
N TYR A 157 11.54 4.65 -18.14
CA TYR A 157 11.27 5.33 -16.87
C TYR A 157 10.99 6.80 -17.16
N VAL A 158 9.85 7.29 -16.71
CA VAL A 158 9.46 8.70 -16.83
C VAL A 158 9.09 9.25 -15.46
N THR A 159 9.34 10.54 -15.26
CA THR A 159 8.94 11.26 -14.05
C THR A 159 8.04 12.43 -14.45
N VAL A 160 6.93 12.57 -13.76
CA VAL A 160 6.01 13.70 -13.81
C VAL A 160 5.94 14.37 -12.45
N ASN A 161 5.80 15.70 -12.40
CA ASN A 161 5.61 16.38 -11.12
C ASN A 161 4.15 16.21 -10.65
N PHE A 162 3.97 16.00 -9.36
CA PHE A 162 2.64 15.92 -8.78
C PHE A 162 1.85 17.22 -8.98
N SER A 163 2.52 18.37 -8.88
CA SER A 163 1.93 19.70 -9.09
C SER A 163 1.36 19.90 -10.50
N ASP A 164 1.82 19.11 -11.47
CA ASP A 164 1.32 19.17 -12.85
C ASP A 164 0.07 18.31 -13.07
N ILE A 165 -0.35 17.53 -12.06
CA ILE A 165 -1.53 16.67 -12.14
C ILE A 165 -2.76 17.46 -11.71
N HIS A 166 -3.67 17.72 -12.64
CA HIS A 166 -4.94 18.39 -12.36
C HIS A 166 -5.87 17.47 -11.54
N GLU A 167 -6.63 18.06 -10.64
CA GLU A 167 -7.63 17.34 -9.87
C GLU A 167 -8.67 16.66 -10.79
N ASN A 168 -8.94 15.38 -10.53
CA ASN A 168 -9.86 14.54 -11.31
C ASN A 168 -9.45 14.32 -12.79
N ALA A 169 -8.23 14.67 -13.19
CA ALA A 169 -7.79 14.45 -14.56
C ALA A 169 -7.62 12.96 -14.86
N LYS A 170 -8.05 12.55 -16.05
CA LYS A 170 -7.66 11.27 -16.63
C LYS A 170 -6.29 11.43 -17.27
N LEU A 171 -5.35 10.54 -16.95
CA LEU A 171 -4.01 10.56 -17.55
C LEU A 171 -3.87 9.40 -18.55
N ASP A 172 -3.58 9.76 -19.79
CA ASP A 172 -3.29 8.82 -20.87
C ASP A 172 -1.79 8.81 -21.18
N VAL A 173 -1.22 7.62 -21.34
CA VAL A 173 0.17 7.44 -21.76
C VAL A 173 0.19 7.24 -23.28
N VAL A 174 0.92 8.11 -23.97
CA VAL A 174 1.02 8.08 -25.43
C VAL A 174 2.47 8.02 -25.89
N GLY A 175 2.65 7.79 -27.20
CA GLY A 175 3.95 7.81 -27.86
C GLY A 175 4.49 6.41 -28.14
N ASN A 176 5.70 6.37 -28.71
CA ASN A 176 6.34 5.10 -29.06
C ASN A 176 6.85 4.39 -27.81
N THR A 177 6.23 3.29 -27.46
CA THR A 177 6.64 2.47 -26.33
C THR A 177 7.74 1.47 -26.66
N ASP A 178 8.03 1.20 -27.95
CA ASP A 178 8.97 0.16 -28.41
C ASP A 178 8.74 -1.20 -27.76
N ASN A 179 7.48 -1.53 -27.40
CA ASN A 179 7.10 -2.68 -26.58
C ASN A 179 7.75 -2.70 -25.18
N ALA A 180 8.32 -1.60 -24.73
CA ALA A 180 8.89 -1.49 -23.40
C ALA A 180 7.80 -1.36 -22.34
N LYS A 181 8.08 -1.85 -21.15
CA LYS A 181 7.27 -1.53 -19.97
C LYS A 181 7.47 -0.08 -19.60
N ILE A 182 6.39 0.61 -19.27
CA ILE A 182 6.46 2.00 -18.82
C ILE A 182 6.38 2.03 -17.29
N VAL A 183 7.31 2.73 -16.66
CA VAL A 183 7.30 3.03 -15.23
C VAL A 183 7.19 4.53 -15.08
N ILE A 184 6.09 4.97 -14.49
CA ILE A 184 5.83 6.38 -14.21
C ILE A 184 6.14 6.64 -12.75
N THR A 185 7.03 7.57 -12.48
CA THR A 185 7.33 8.09 -11.15
C THR A 185 6.64 9.45 -11.01
N ILE A 186 5.91 9.63 -9.92
CA ILE A 186 5.32 10.92 -9.58
C ILE A 186 6.25 11.58 -8.56
N ASP A 187 6.80 12.73 -8.92
CA ASP A 187 7.62 13.54 -8.01
C ASP A 187 6.74 14.38 -7.11
N CYS A 188 6.75 14.05 -5.83
CA CYS A 188 6.01 14.76 -4.78
C CYS A 188 6.94 15.62 -3.91
N SER A 189 8.17 15.90 -4.33
CA SER A 189 9.17 16.61 -3.50
C SER A 189 8.72 18.03 -3.10
N GLU A 190 7.87 18.67 -3.89
CA GLU A 190 7.32 20.00 -3.61
C GLU A 190 6.00 19.96 -2.81
N VAL A 191 5.50 18.76 -2.45
CA VAL A 191 4.21 18.60 -1.79
C VAL A 191 4.43 18.28 -0.31
N ASN A 192 4.05 19.20 0.57
CA ASN A 192 4.21 19.02 2.03
C ASN A 192 3.23 18.00 2.62
N LYS A 193 2.09 17.75 1.98
CA LYS A 193 1.05 16.83 2.42
C LYS A 193 0.21 16.35 1.23
N LEU A 194 0.03 15.03 1.10
CA LEU A 194 -0.91 14.45 0.16
C LEU A 194 -2.22 14.18 0.92
N ASP A 195 -3.21 15.04 0.74
CA ASP A 195 -4.49 14.90 1.41
C ASP A 195 -5.45 13.92 0.68
N TYR A 196 -5.25 13.68 -0.61
CA TYR A 196 -6.09 12.79 -1.41
C TYR A 196 -5.26 12.01 -2.43
N PHE A 197 -5.56 10.72 -2.56
CA PHE A 197 -5.09 9.89 -3.68
C PHE A 197 -6.27 9.70 -4.64
N TYR A 198 -6.10 10.11 -5.88
CA TYR A 198 -7.01 9.77 -6.97
C TYR A 198 -6.56 8.47 -7.63
N SER A 199 -7.50 7.61 -8.03
CA SER A 199 -7.12 6.38 -8.71
C SER A 199 -6.62 6.69 -10.13
N VAL A 200 -5.45 6.17 -10.44
CA VAL A 200 -4.95 6.12 -11.83
C VAL A 200 -5.49 4.81 -12.42
N THR A 201 -6.35 4.89 -13.42
CA THR A 201 -6.90 3.72 -14.14
C THR A 201 -6.13 3.46 -15.42
#